data_21a01770744c6e91c81ccb5c2b37395f
#
_entry.id   21a01770744c6e91c81ccb5c2b37395f
#
_cell.length_a   1.000
_cell.length_b   1.000
_cell.length_c   1.000
_cell.angle_alpha   90.00
_cell.angle_beta   90.00
_cell.angle_gamma   90.00
#
_symmetry.space_group_name_H-M   'P 1'
#
loop_
_entity.id
_entity.type
_entity.pdbx_description
1 polymer ?
#
loop_
_entity_poly.entity_id
_entity_poly.type
_entity_poly.pdbx_seq_one_letter_code
_entity_poly.pdbx_strand_id
1 'polypeptide(L)'
;MSLARPKNPLRVAIVVGIVLVAVNVIIIAGRAQVNGPANVQRPSEILSLQPNESDEQLPQGDISAQVRPDFTGQIAIDGHVIPQDQVTVTPSLGIIDFQPGPGKDITAFTKGPHGAVLEWWPDTFVTAEAAAAKHELRKYSWSFNVG
;
A
#
# COMPACT_ATOMS: atom_id res chain seq x y z
N MET A 1 -38.17 -38.62 12.35
CA MET A 1 -38.50 -37.89 11.10
C MET A 1 -37.91 -38.67 9.93
N SER A 2 -38.75 -39.28 9.10
CA SER A 2 -38.32 -40.02 7.94
C SER A 2 -38.02 -39.03 6.80
N LEU A 3 -36.75 -38.86 6.46
CA LEU A 3 -36.34 -38.11 5.30
C LEU A 3 -36.80 -38.86 4.03
N ALA A 4 -37.77 -38.27 3.35
CA ALA A 4 -38.27 -38.82 2.09
C ALA A 4 -37.13 -38.91 1.06
N ARG A 5 -36.81 -40.10 0.60
CA ARG A 5 -35.83 -40.35 -0.47
C ARG A 5 -36.27 -39.62 -1.74
N PRO A 6 -35.45 -38.77 -2.32
CA PRO A 6 -35.79 -38.07 -3.55
C PRO A 6 -36.00 -39.07 -4.69
N LYS A 7 -37.09 -38.95 -5.43
CA LYS A 7 -37.49 -39.85 -6.51
C LYS A 7 -36.52 -39.88 -7.69
N ASN A 8 -35.59 -38.93 -7.77
CA ASN A 8 -34.57 -38.86 -8.83
C ASN A 8 -33.24 -38.32 -8.27
N PRO A 9 -32.37 -39.21 -7.76
CA PRO A 9 -31.10 -38.79 -7.13
C PRO A 9 -30.15 -38.08 -8.09
N LEU A 10 -30.23 -38.40 -9.39
CA LEU A 10 -29.41 -37.74 -10.42
C LEU A 10 -29.76 -36.24 -10.58
N ARG A 11 -31.07 -35.89 -10.57
CA ARG A 11 -31.51 -34.50 -10.66
C ARG A 11 -31.12 -33.70 -9.44
N VAL A 12 -31.18 -34.28 -8.26
CA VAL A 12 -30.74 -33.63 -7.02
C VAL A 12 -29.23 -33.38 -7.03
N ALA A 13 -28.44 -34.36 -7.50
CA ALA A 13 -26.98 -34.18 -7.64
C ALA A 13 -26.60 -33.09 -8.63
N ILE A 14 -27.31 -32.98 -9.75
CA ILE A 14 -27.07 -31.91 -10.73
C ILE A 14 -27.41 -30.53 -10.15
N VAL A 15 -28.55 -30.39 -9.48
CA VAL A 15 -28.95 -29.12 -8.87
C VAL A 15 -27.99 -28.70 -7.77
N VAL A 16 -27.56 -29.61 -6.90
CA VAL A 16 -26.56 -29.33 -5.85
C VAL A 16 -25.21 -28.94 -6.48
N GLY A 17 -24.80 -29.60 -7.55
CA GLY A 17 -23.58 -29.27 -8.28
C GLY A 17 -23.62 -27.85 -8.87
N ILE A 18 -24.72 -27.47 -9.49
CA ILE A 18 -24.91 -26.11 -10.06
C ILE A 18 -24.91 -25.04 -8.95
N VAL A 19 -25.57 -25.30 -7.82
CA VAL A 19 -25.59 -24.36 -6.69
C VAL A 19 -24.19 -24.19 -6.09
N LEU A 20 -23.40 -25.25 -5.94
CA LEU A 20 -22.04 -25.18 -5.43
C LEU A 20 -21.11 -24.39 -6.38
N VAL A 21 -21.26 -24.58 -7.70
CA VAL A 21 -20.52 -23.80 -8.70
C VAL A 21 -20.92 -22.34 -8.65
N ALA A 22 -22.20 -22.03 -8.57
CA ALA A 22 -22.68 -20.65 -8.48
C ALA A 22 -22.20 -19.93 -7.21
N VAL A 23 -22.19 -20.61 -6.07
CA VAL A 23 -21.68 -20.06 -4.81
C VAL A 23 -20.18 -19.78 -4.91
N ASN A 24 -19.39 -20.68 -5.52
CA ASN A 24 -17.96 -20.44 -5.73
C ASN A 24 -17.70 -19.26 -6.68
N VAL A 25 -18.47 -19.11 -7.75
CA VAL A 25 -18.36 -17.97 -8.69
C VAL A 25 -18.68 -16.66 -7.97
N ILE A 26 -19.68 -16.64 -7.10
CA ILE A 26 -20.04 -15.44 -6.32
C ILE A 26 -18.91 -15.09 -5.33
N ILE A 27 -18.29 -16.07 -4.67
CA ILE A 27 -17.18 -15.83 -3.75
C ILE A 27 -15.95 -15.29 -4.51
N ILE A 28 -15.64 -15.83 -5.68
CA ILE A 28 -14.53 -15.36 -6.52
C ILE A 28 -14.79 -13.95 -7.05
N ALA A 29 -16.01 -13.69 -7.54
CA ALA A 29 -16.41 -12.37 -8.01
C ALA A 29 -16.44 -11.33 -6.87
N GLY A 30 -16.92 -11.71 -5.67
CA GLY A 30 -16.88 -10.87 -4.48
C GLY A 30 -15.46 -10.52 -4.04
N ARG A 31 -14.51 -11.47 -4.16
CA ARG A 31 -13.09 -11.21 -3.89
C ARG A 31 -12.42 -10.35 -4.96
N ALA A 32 -12.82 -10.50 -6.22
CA ALA A 32 -12.32 -9.67 -7.31
C ALA A 32 -12.82 -8.21 -7.20
N GLN A 33 -13.99 -7.98 -6.65
CA GLN A 33 -14.51 -6.62 -6.39
C GLN A 33 -13.86 -5.93 -5.18
N VAL A 34 -13.26 -6.69 -4.26
CA VAL A 34 -12.45 -6.14 -3.16
C VAL A 34 -11.08 -5.63 -3.67
N ASN A 35 -10.67 -6.05 -4.86
CA ASN A 35 -9.45 -5.61 -5.55
C ASN A 35 -9.72 -4.59 -6.68
N GLY A 36 -10.91 -3.99 -6.77
CA GLY A 36 -11.08 -2.74 -7.47
C GLY A 36 -10.13 -1.70 -6.87
N PRO A 37 -9.78 -0.58 -7.56
CA PRO A 37 -8.97 0.45 -6.96
C PRO A 37 -9.71 0.80 -5.66
N ALA A 38 -9.15 0.29 -4.55
CA ALA A 38 -9.64 0.68 -3.25
C ALA A 38 -9.65 2.21 -3.32
N ASN A 39 -10.73 2.83 -2.96
CA ASN A 39 -10.74 4.21 -2.54
C ASN A 39 -9.80 4.21 -1.33
N VAL A 40 -8.50 4.21 -1.60
CA VAL A 40 -7.46 4.25 -0.58
C VAL A 40 -7.60 5.64 -0.02
N GLN A 41 -8.37 5.70 1.06
CA GLN A 41 -8.63 6.96 1.73
C GLN A 41 -7.30 7.36 2.38
N ARG A 42 -6.57 8.19 1.63
CA ARG A 42 -5.30 8.75 2.08
C ARG A 42 -5.53 9.50 3.38
N PRO A 43 -4.74 9.25 4.43
CA PRO A 43 -4.82 10.02 5.67
C PRO A 43 -4.72 11.52 5.41
N SER A 44 -5.50 12.32 6.13
CA SER A 44 -5.58 13.78 5.94
C SER A 44 -4.27 14.51 6.24
N GLU A 45 -3.38 13.89 6.96
CA GLU A 45 -2.03 14.38 7.26
C GLU A 45 -1.09 14.33 6.06
N ILE A 46 -1.36 13.44 5.09
CA ILE A 46 -0.59 13.33 3.85
C ILE A 46 -1.19 14.27 2.82
N LEU A 47 -0.48 15.34 2.50
CA LEU A 47 -0.95 16.36 1.58
C LEU A 47 -0.71 15.96 0.13
N SER A 48 0.44 15.36 -0.18
CA SER A 48 0.77 14.88 -1.52
C SER A 48 1.77 13.72 -1.48
N LEU A 49 1.76 12.92 -2.54
CA LEU A 49 2.73 11.88 -2.81
C LEU A 49 3.21 12.02 -4.25
N GLN A 50 4.49 11.71 -4.49
CA GLN A 50 5.07 11.62 -5.82
C GLN A 50 6.01 10.39 -5.86
N PRO A 51 5.80 9.46 -6.80
CA PRO A 51 4.62 9.37 -7.66
C PRO A 51 3.35 9.14 -6.86
N ASN A 52 2.18 9.51 -7.42
CA ASN A 52 0.91 9.13 -6.82
C ASN A 52 0.69 7.61 -6.91
N GLU A 53 -0.36 7.15 -6.25
CA GLU A 53 -0.74 5.74 -6.30
C GLU A 53 -0.98 5.30 -7.75
N SER A 54 -0.31 4.22 -8.14
CA SER A 54 -0.38 3.62 -9.49
C SER A 54 0.18 4.47 -10.63
N ASP A 55 0.87 5.56 -10.36
CA ASP A 55 1.53 6.37 -11.39
C ASP A 55 2.74 5.64 -11.98
N GLU A 56 3.13 6.07 -13.17
CA GLU A 56 4.35 5.64 -13.85
C GLU A 56 5.48 6.66 -13.60
N GLN A 57 6.69 6.16 -13.38
CA GLN A 57 7.87 6.95 -13.06
C GLN A 57 9.08 6.53 -13.88
N LEU A 58 10.05 7.42 -13.98
CA LEU A 58 11.36 7.12 -14.56
C LEU A 58 12.27 6.40 -13.54
N PRO A 59 13.26 5.60 -14.01
CA PRO A 59 14.19 4.90 -13.12
C PRO A 59 14.96 5.78 -12.14
N GLN A 60 15.13 7.05 -12.44
CA GLN A 60 15.82 8.03 -11.59
C GLN A 60 14.88 9.10 -11.01
N GLY A 61 13.56 8.87 -11.11
CA GLY A 61 12.58 9.76 -10.54
C GLY A 61 12.63 9.75 -9.00
N ASP A 62 12.31 10.87 -8.40
CA ASP A 62 12.26 11.05 -6.96
C ASP A 62 11.00 10.44 -6.33
N ILE A 63 11.13 9.97 -5.12
CA ILE A 63 10.01 9.58 -4.26
C ILE A 63 9.85 10.65 -3.21
N SER A 64 8.76 11.38 -3.26
CA SER A 64 8.48 12.48 -2.36
C SER A 64 7.14 12.31 -1.67
N ALA A 65 7.09 12.67 -0.40
CA ALA A 65 5.86 12.75 0.37
C ALA A 65 5.79 14.10 1.07
N GLN A 66 4.64 14.74 1.03
CA GLN A 66 4.37 15.90 1.82
C GLN A 66 3.34 15.60 2.89
N VAL A 67 3.74 15.74 4.13
CA VAL A 67 2.88 15.67 5.32
C VAL A 67 2.62 17.09 5.86
N ARG A 68 1.70 17.21 6.79
CA ARG A 68 1.49 18.49 7.49
C ARG A 68 2.78 18.91 8.21
N PRO A 69 3.02 20.23 8.33
CA PRO A 69 4.29 20.77 8.89
C PRO A 69 4.61 20.38 10.35
N ASP A 70 3.62 19.89 11.09
CA ASP A 70 3.77 19.40 12.46
C ASP A 70 4.17 17.91 12.54
N PHE A 71 4.46 17.30 11.38
CA PHE A 71 4.90 15.91 11.26
C PHE A 71 6.25 15.80 10.56
N THR A 72 6.95 14.74 10.85
CA THR A 72 8.15 14.28 10.14
C THR A 72 7.98 12.81 9.79
N GLY A 73 8.93 12.23 9.06
CA GLY A 73 8.79 10.83 8.66
C GLY A 73 10.02 10.26 7.97
N GLN A 74 9.86 9.02 7.54
CA GLN A 74 10.85 8.27 6.75
C GLN A 74 10.15 7.50 5.63
N ILE A 75 10.91 7.13 4.61
CA ILE A 75 10.43 6.38 3.45
C ILE A 75 11.09 5.00 3.43
N ALA A 76 10.30 3.97 3.19
CA ALA A 76 10.79 2.65 2.82
C ALA A 76 10.35 2.32 1.38
N ILE A 77 11.21 1.67 0.62
CA ILE A 77 10.96 1.28 -0.76
C ILE A 77 11.25 -0.22 -0.88
N ASP A 78 10.29 -0.96 -1.39
CA ASP A 78 10.35 -2.43 -1.53
C ASP A 78 10.75 -3.14 -0.21
N GLY A 79 10.27 -2.63 0.92
CA GLY A 79 10.59 -3.15 2.24
C GLY A 79 11.92 -2.70 2.84
N HIS A 80 12.72 -1.90 2.11
CA HIS A 80 13.96 -1.35 2.58
C HIS A 80 13.77 0.10 3.07
N VAL A 81 14.02 0.35 4.35
CA VAL A 81 13.97 1.70 4.92
C VAL A 81 15.17 2.50 4.43
N ILE A 82 14.91 3.63 3.79
CA ILE A 82 15.96 4.52 3.30
C ILE A 82 16.60 5.26 4.48
N PRO A 83 17.93 5.20 4.62
CA PRO A 83 18.65 5.92 5.67
C PRO A 83 18.34 7.43 5.64
N GLN A 84 18.22 8.03 6.81
CA GLN A 84 17.86 9.45 6.96
C GLN A 84 18.90 10.41 6.33
N ASP A 85 20.15 10.01 6.24
CA ASP A 85 21.23 10.75 5.59
C ASP A 85 21.13 10.73 4.05
N GLN A 86 20.29 9.86 3.50
CA GLN A 86 20.00 9.79 2.06
C GLN A 86 18.68 10.46 1.67
N VAL A 87 17.90 10.89 2.64
CA VAL A 87 16.61 11.54 2.48
C VAL A 87 16.74 13.03 2.78
N THR A 88 16.13 13.87 1.97
CA THR A 88 16.02 15.31 2.24
C THR A 88 14.70 15.58 2.98
N VAL A 89 14.79 16.08 4.19
CA VAL A 89 13.62 16.48 4.98
C VAL A 89 13.59 17.99 5.11
N THR A 90 12.45 18.60 4.76
CA THR A 90 12.19 20.02 4.94
C THR A 90 11.05 20.18 5.96
N PRO A 91 11.35 20.26 7.27
CA PRO A 91 10.34 20.18 8.32
C PRO A 91 9.30 21.30 8.25
N SER A 92 9.70 22.51 7.88
CA SER A 92 8.80 23.67 7.75
C SER A 92 7.71 23.50 6.68
N LEU A 93 7.94 22.61 5.71
CA LEU A 93 7.00 22.29 4.64
C LEU A 93 6.42 20.87 4.77
N GLY A 94 6.93 20.07 5.71
CA GLY A 94 6.57 18.66 5.86
C GLY A 94 6.99 17.79 4.67
N ILE A 95 8.02 18.21 3.91
CA ILE A 95 8.49 17.47 2.72
C ILE A 95 9.54 16.45 3.14
N ILE A 96 9.36 15.21 2.69
CA ILE A 96 10.28 14.10 2.83
C ILE A 96 10.55 13.59 1.42
N ASP A 97 11.80 13.73 0.95
CA ASP A 97 12.17 13.48 -0.44
C ASP A 97 13.38 12.55 -0.55
N PHE A 98 13.26 11.54 -1.41
CA PHE A 98 14.35 10.63 -1.75
C PHE A 98 14.54 10.60 -3.26
N GLN A 99 15.75 10.92 -3.71
CA GLN A 99 16.17 10.78 -5.09
C GLN A 99 17.21 9.65 -5.21
N PRO A 100 16.97 8.62 -6.06
CA PRO A 100 17.97 7.61 -6.37
C PRO A 100 19.21 8.25 -6.99
N GLY A 101 20.36 7.63 -6.78
CA GLY A 101 21.57 8.15 -7.39
C GLY A 101 22.87 7.46 -6.91
N PRO A 102 24.00 7.80 -7.50
CA PRO A 102 25.29 7.24 -7.11
C PRO A 102 25.59 7.44 -5.62
N GLY A 103 26.08 6.38 -4.97
CA GLY A 103 26.44 6.41 -3.55
C GLY A 103 25.26 6.25 -2.59
N LYS A 104 24.04 6.09 -3.10
CA LYS A 104 22.86 5.80 -2.30
C LYS A 104 22.49 4.30 -2.34
N ASP A 105 21.68 3.85 -1.42
CA ASP A 105 21.22 2.46 -1.33
C ASP A 105 20.48 2.03 -2.61
N ILE A 106 19.75 2.95 -3.21
CA ILE A 106 19.10 2.76 -4.51
C ILE A 106 19.72 3.75 -5.50
N THR A 107 20.42 3.22 -6.48
CA THR A 107 21.05 4.03 -7.54
C THR A 107 20.08 4.40 -8.66
N ALA A 108 19.17 3.48 -8.97
CA ALA A 108 18.05 3.66 -9.90
C ALA A 108 17.02 2.57 -9.63
N PHE A 109 15.76 2.84 -9.92
CA PHE A 109 14.71 1.83 -9.86
C PHE A 109 14.80 0.90 -11.06
N THR A 110 14.53 -0.38 -10.85
CA THR A 110 14.37 -1.34 -11.93
C THR A 110 13.03 -1.14 -12.61
N LYS A 111 12.92 -1.58 -13.88
CA LYS A 111 11.63 -1.56 -14.58
C LYS A 111 10.61 -2.48 -13.91
N GLY A 112 9.38 -2.01 -13.75
CA GLY A 112 8.28 -2.77 -13.18
C GLY A 112 7.64 -2.13 -11.96
N PRO A 113 6.82 -2.89 -11.21
CA PRO A 113 6.11 -2.39 -10.04
C PRO A 113 7.04 -2.27 -8.82
N HIS A 114 6.87 -1.18 -8.08
CA HIS A 114 7.54 -0.92 -6.81
C HIS A 114 6.53 -0.54 -5.73
N GLY A 115 6.87 -0.84 -4.48
CA GLY A 115 6.11 -0.44 -3.30
C GLY A 115 6.84 0.61 -2.49
N ALA A 116 6.13 1.63 -2.06
CA ALA A 116 6.64 2.62 -1.12
C ALA A 116 5.80 2.66 0.15
N VAL A 117 6.45 2.91 1.27
CA VAL A 117 5.81 3.08 2.57
C VAL A 117 6.31 4.39 3.17
N LEU A 118 5.39 5.29 3.47
CA LEU A 118 5.65 6.45 4.31
C LEU A 118 5.33 6.08 5.75
N GLU A 119 6.28 6.27 6.63
CA GLU A 119 6.09 6.25 8.07
C GLU A 119 6.22 7.68 8.56
N TRP A 120 5.21 8.20 9.28
CA TRP A 120 5.25 9.57 9.79
C TRP A 120 4.77 9.64 11.24
N TRP A 121 5.23 10.65 11.94
CA TRP A 121 4.94 10.88 13.35
C TRP A 121 5.05 12.36 13.68
N PRO A 122 4.47 12.83 14.81
CA PRO A 122 4.64 14.22 15.26
C PRO A 122 6.12 14.57 15.41
N ASP A 123 6.51 15.76 14.96
CA ASP A 123 7.90 16.25 14.96
C ASP A 123 8.50 16.43 16.38
N THR A 124 7.66 16.30 17.41
CA THR A 124 8.09 16.23 18.81
C THR A 124 8.90 14.97 19.15
N PHE A 125 8.81 13.93 18.32
CA PHE A 125 9.61 12.70 18.46
C PHE A 125 10.79 12.74 17.50
N VAL A 126 11.99 12.45 18.02
CA VAL A 126 13.23 12.50 17.23
C VAL A 126 13.35 11.30 16.27
N THR A 127 12.80 10.14 16.65
CA THR A 127 12.90 8.91 15.87
C THR A 127 11.56 8.19 15.73
N ALA A 128 11.47 7.32 14.70
CA ALA A 128 10.32 6.45 14.50
C ALA A 128 10.08 5.50 15.68
N GLU A 129 11.15 4.98 16.30
CA GLU A 129 11.07 4.08 17.45
C GLU A 129 10.48 4.79 18.68
N ALA A 130 10.87 6.04 18.91
CA ALA A 130 10.33 6.84 20.01
C ALA A 130 8.83 7.10 19.81
N ALA A 131 8.41 7.41 18.57
CA ALA A 131 7.01 7.59 18.22
C ALA A 131 6.22 6.28 18.33
N ALA A 132 6.79 5.16 17.86
CA ALA A 132 6.18 3.84 17.95
C ALA A 132 5.93 3.41 19.40
N ALA A 133 6.87 3.69 20.32
CA ALA A 133 6.73 3.40 21.74
C ALA A 133 5.56 4.16 22.39
N LYS A 134 5.11 5.26 21.79
CA LYS A 134 3.96 6.07 22.22
C LYS A 134 2.71 5.87 21.37
N HIS A 135 2.72 4.90 20.44
CA HIS A 135 1.64 4.64 19.48
C HIS A 135 1.32 5.83 18.56
N GLU A 136 2.29 6.69 18.31
CA GLU A 136 2.17 7.87 17.42
C GLU A 136 2.75 7.64 16.03
N LEU A 137 3.40 6.49 15.78
CA LEU A 137 3.89 6.14 14.46
C LEU A 137 2.73 5.70 13.57
N ARG A 138 2.61 6.33 12.42
CA ARG A 138 1.61 6.04 11.39
C ARG A 138 2.28 5.56 10.12
N LYS A 139 1.57 4.76 9.32
CA LYS A 139 2.08 4.18 8.08
C LYS A 139 1.05 4.29 6.96
N TYR A 140 1.54 4.59 5.77
CA TYR A 140 0.77 4.54 4.54
C TYR A 140 1.59 3.90 3.43
N SER A 141 0.99 2.93 2.74
CA SER A 141 1.66 2.20 1.66
C SER A 141 0.98 2.51 0.33
N TRP A 142 1.78 2.71 -0.71
CA TRP A 142 1.30 2.84 -2.08
C TRP A 142 2.23 2.12 -3.05
N SER A 143 1.79 1.94 -4.28
CA SER A 143 2.57 1.34 -5.35
C SER A 143 2.66 2.28 -6.54
N PHE A 144 3.76 2.17 -7.28
CA PHE A 144 3.99 2.86 -8.53
C PHE A 144 4.71 1.94 -9.53
N ASN A 145 4.74 2.31 -10.80
CA ASN A 145 5.42 1.57 -11.84
C ASN A 145 6.61 2.35 -12.38
N VAL A 146 7.64 1.63 -12.83
CA VAL A 146 8.81 2.21 -13.51
C VAL A 146 8.86 1.67 -14.94
N GLY A 147 8.80 2.59 -15.91
CA GLY A 147 8.75 2.33 -17.35
C GLY A 147 10.10 2.32 -18.07
#